data_021edb5b9e3ffa0a209d6941e338d49f
#
_entry.id   021edb5b9e3ffa0a209d6941e338d49f
#
_cell.length_a   1.000
_cell.length_b   1.000
_cell.length_c   1.000
_cell.angle_alpha   90.00
_cell.angle_beta   90.00
_cell.angle_gamma   90.00
#
_symmetry.space_group_name_H-M   'P 1'
#
loop_
_entity.id
_entity.type
_entity.pdbx_description
1 polymer ?
#
loop_
_entity_poly.entity_id
_entity_poly.type
_entity_poly.pdbx_seq_one_letter_code
_entity_poly.pdbx_strand_id
1 'polypeptide(L)'
;MAKQNKEYVYVDCYQCDENGKSSPWKRKHLDDVPKWQHEEAKDFNCFATVQKYANEKKTEGEDFLAPLYFDLDYSENPAVAQEEAIKLVEFFTGELDIQEQDLHIYFSGSKGFHILVDERALGVEPRKDLQRVYKHIAGYLR
;
A
#
# COMPACT_ATOMS: atom_id res chain seq x y z
N MET A 1 22.69 19.62 -13.54
CA MET A 1 21.30 19.94 -13.21
C MET A 1 20.88 19.15 -11.98
N ALA A 2 20.45 19.81 -10.94
CA ALA A 2 19.86 19.14 -9.80
C ALA A 2 18.59 18.40 -10.27
N LYS A 3 18.50 17.09 -10.05
CA LYS A 3 17.23 16.35 -10.18
C LYS A 3 16.25 17.04 -9.23
N GLN A 4 15.18 17.64 -9.75
CA GLN A 4 14.09 18.09 -8.90
C GLN A 4 13.66 16.88 -8.07
N ASN A 5 13.78 16.97 -6.74
CA ASN A 5 13.23 15.97 -5.84
C ASN A 5 11.70 16.01 -5.98
N LYS A 6 11.18 15.12 -6.81
CA LYS A 6 9.72 14.95 -6.92
C LYS A 6 9.20 14.34 -5.63
N GLU A 7 8.19 14.96 -5.06
CA GLU A 7 7.49 14.40 -3.91
C GLU A 7 6.34 13.53 -4.40
N TYR A 8 6.22 12.33 -3.83
CA TYR A 8 5.17 11.35 -4.15
C TYR A 8 4.10 11.45 -3.08
N VAL A 9 3.20 12.40 -3.23
CA VAL A 9 2.21 12.82 -2.23
C VAL A 9 0.76 12.71 -2.69
N TYR A 10 0.51 12.18 -3.87
CA TYR A 10 -0.84 11.98 -4.41
C TYR A 10 -1.23 10.52 -4.41
N VAL A 11 -2.47 10.25 -4.08
CA VAL A 11 -3.08 8.92 -4.13
C VAL A 11 -4.39 8.98 -4.91
N ASP A 12 -4.84 7.84 -5.42
CA ASP A 12 -6.15 7.72 -6.05
C ASP A 12 -7.16 7.21 -5.02
N CYS A 13 -8.24 7.95 -4.86
CA CYS A 13 -9.32 7.65 -3.93
C CYS A 13 -10.60 7.29 -4.68
N TYR A 14 -11.37 6.36 -4.13
CA TYR A 14 -12.68 5.99 -4.65
C TYR A 14 -13.59 5.52 -3.51
N GLN A 15 -14.86 5.48 -3.81
CA GLN A 15 -15.91 5.02 -2.90
C GLN A 15 -16.71 3.92 -3.59
N CYS A 16 -17.09 2.90 -2.84
CA CYS A 16 -18.03 1.89 -3.32
C CYS A 16 -19.44 2.18 -2.77
N ASP A 17 -20.45 1.99 -3.62
CA ASP A 17 -21.84 2.06 -3.20
C ASP A 17 -22.28 0.79 -2.45
N GLU A 18 -23.54 0.74 -2.04
CA GLU A 18 -24.12 -0.41 -1.32
C GLU A 18 -24.06 -1.73 -2.11
N ASN A 19 -24.00 -1.63 -3.43
CA ASN A 19 -23.90 -2.79 -4.33
C ASN A 19 -22.44 -3.15 -4.70
N GLY A 20 -21.46 -2.46 -4.11
CA GLY A 20 -20.05 -2.68 -4.39
C GLY A 20 -19.55 -2.03 -5.67
N LYS A 21 -20.35 -1.16 -6.33
CA LYS A 21 -19.92 -0.45 -7.52
C LYS A 21 -19.03 0.72 -7.13
N SER A 22 -17.83 0.77 -7.75
CA SER A 22 -16.85 1.83 -7.52
C SER A 22 -17.25 3.13 -8.20
N SER A 23 -17.10 4.26 -7.50
CA SER A 23 -17.10 5.59 -8.09
C SER A 23 -15.88 5.77 -9.00
N PRO A 24 -15.88 6.79 -9.89
CA PRO A 24 -14.66 7.19 -10.57
C PRO A 24 -13.54 7.51 -9.56
N TRP A 25 -12.32 7.13 -9.89
CA TRP A 25 -11.17 7.40 -9.06
C TRP A 25 -10.80 8.87 -9.14
N LYS A 26 -10.55 9.47 -7.96
CA LYS A 26 -10.15 10.87 -7.83
C LYS A 26 -8.75 10.94 -7.27
N ARG A 27 -7.87 11.65 -7.96
CA ARG A 27 -6.53 11.93 -7.46
C ARG A 27 -6.57 13.02 -6.42
N LYS A 28 -6.00 12.74 -5.23
CA LYS A 28 -5.96 13.64 -4.08
C LYS A 28 -4.57 13.71 -3.48
N HIS A 29 -4.16 14.90 -3.04
CA HIS A 29 -3.03 15.04 -2.15
C HIS A 29 -3.29 14.30 -0.84
N LEU A 30 -2.27 13.69 -0.25
CA LEU A 30 -2.41 12.95 1.02
C LEU A 30 -3.08 13.78 2.12
N ASP A 31 -2.74 15.07 2.23
CA ASP A 31 -3.32 15.96 3.22
C ASP A 31 -4.82 16.22 3.02
N ASP A 32 -5.32 16.04 1.80
CA ASP A 32 -6.74 16.26 1.46
C ASP A 32 -7.59 14.99 1.59
N VAL A 33 -6.97 13.83 1.79
CA VAL A 33 -7.69 12.54 1.90
C VAL A 33 -8.66 12.53 3.08
N PRO A 34 -8.29 12.97 4.29
CA PRO A 34 -9.22 12.97 5.43
C PRO A 34 -10.46 13.87 5.17
N LYS A 35 -10.26 15.03 4.57
CA LYS A 35 -11.37 15.93 4.22
C LYS A 35 -12.32 15.29 3.21
N TRP A 36 -11.77 14.68 2.15
CA TRP A 36 -12.55 13.94 1.17
C TRP A 36 -13.36 12.82 1.83
N GLN A 37 -12.70 12.04 2.68
CA GLN A 37 -13.31 10.90 3.38
C GLN A 37 -14.51 11.32 4.22
N HIS A 38 -14.34 12.37 5.03
CA HIS A 38 -15.38 12.80 5.98
C HIS A 38 -16.47 13.66 5.33
N GLU A 39 -16.10 14.62 4.48
CA GLU A 39 -17.04 15.61 3.94
C GLU A 39 -17.72 15.15 2.65
N GLU A 40 -17.00 14.53 1.72
CA GLU A 40 -17.55 14.10 0.44
C GLU A 40 -18.07 12.66 0.48
N ALA A 41 -17.27 11.73 0.97
CA ALA A 41 -17.60 10.30 0.99
C ALA A 41 -18.37 9.87 2.25
N LYS A 42 -18.54 10.76 3.25
CA LYS A 42 -19.32 10.50 4.47
C LYS A 42 -18.88 9.25 5.23
N ASP A 43 -17.59 8.96 5.24
CA ASP A 43 -16.98 7.79 5.90
C ASP A 43 -17.54 6.43 5.44
N PHE A 44 -18.16 6.37 4.26
CA PHE A 44 -18.77 5.15 3.77
C PHE A 44 -17.97 4.51 2.64
N ASN A 45 -17.51 3.27 2.88
CA ASN A 45 -16.81 2.44 1.88
C ASN A 45 -15.73 3.18 1.07
N CYS A 46 -14.87 3.90 1.79
CA CYS A 46 -13.80 4.71 1.22
C CYS A 46 -12.52 3.89 1.03
N PHE A 47 -11.87 4.07 -0.09
CA PHE A 47 -10.62 3.40 -0.42
C PHE A 47 -9.61 4.40 -0.98
N ALA A 48 -8.34 4.15 -0.69
CA ALA A 48 -7.23 4.87 -1.30
C ALA A 48 -6.16 3.88 -1.74
N THR A 49 -5.45 4.21 -2.81
CA THR A 49 -4.33 3.38 -3.27
C THR A 49 -3.16 3.43 -2.30
N VAL A 50 -2.45 2.33 -2.17
CA VAL A 50 -1.13 2.30 -1.50
C VAL A 50 -0.05 2.94 -2.37
N GLN A 51 -0.28 3.01 -3.67
CA GLN A 51 0.58 3.68 -4.63
C GLN A 51 0.47 5.19 -4.47
N LYS A 52 1.63 5.85 -4.45
CA LYS A 52 1.76 7.30 -4.35
C LYS A 52 2.36 7.84 -5.63
N TYR A 53 1.82 8.93 -6.11
CA TYR A 53 2.20 9.58 -7.37
C TYR A 53 2.74 10.97 -7.11
N ALA A 54 3.59 11.46 -8.03
CA ALA A 54 4.13 12.81 -7.96
C ALA A 54 3.24 13.85 -8.64
N ASN A 55 2.40 13.42 -9.57
CA ASN A 55 1.58 14.32 -10.37
C ASN A 55 0.18 14.47 -9.80
N GLU A 56 -0.31 15.69 -9.73
CA GLU A 56 -1.69 15.99 -9.34
C GLU A 56 -2.71 15.39 -10.31
N LYS A 57 -2.37 15.35 -11.59
CA LYS A 57 -3.20 14.75 -12.63
C LYS A 57 -2.64 13.41 -13.05
N LYS A 58 -3.51 12.44 -13.22
CA LYS A 58 -3.16 11.11 -13.71
C LYS A 58 -2.55 11.20 -15.11
N THR A 59 -1.38 10.58 -15.28
CA THR A 59 -0.67 10.47 -16.55
C THR A 59 -0.44 9.00 -16.85
N GLU A 60 -0.66 8.59 -18.09
CA GLU A 60 -0.39 7.21 -18.51
C GLU A 60 1.09 6.85 -18.36
N GLY A 61 1.36 5.69 -17.76
CA GLY A 61 2.72 5.18 -17.56
C GLY A 61 3.56 5.98 -16.57
N GLU A 62 2.93 6.73 -15.66
CA GLU A 62 3.65 7.49 -14.65
C GLU A 62 4.36 6.58 -13.64
N ASP A 63 5.49 7.06 -13.12
CA ASP A 63 6.19 6.42 -12.03
C ASP A 63 5.38 6.56 -10.73
N PHE A 64 5.52 5.57 -9.85
CA PHE A 64 4.92 5.62 -8.52
C PHE A 64 5.84 5.02 -7.46
N LEU A 65 5.58 5.39 -6.20
CA LEU A 65 6.11 4.74 -5.02
C LEU A 65 5.00 3.96 -4.32
N ALA A 66 5.33 2.82 -3.77
CA ALA A 66 4.43 2.06 -2.93
C ALA A 66 5.23 1.24 -1.92
N PRO A 67 4.69 0.98 -0.72
CA PRO A 67 5.28 0.00 0.18
C PRO A 67 5.21 -1.40 -0.43
N LEU A 68 6.09 -2.29 0.00
CA LEU A 68 5.93 -3.71 -0.27
C LEU A 68 4.75 -4.22 0.57
N TYR A 69 3.74 -4.73 -0.08
CA TYR A 69 2.47 -5.09 0.53
C TYR A 69 2.21 -6.58 0.44
N PHE A 70 1.89 -7.19 1.58
CA PHE A 70 1.45 -8.58 1.66
C PHE A 70 0.02 -8.64 2.21
N ASP A 71 -0.83 -9.35 1.51
CA ASP A 71 -2.16 -9.69 1.95
C ASP A 71 -2.19 -11.19 2.30
N LEU A 72 -2.20 -11.48 3.60
CA LEU A 72 -2.22 -12.83 4.13
C LEU A 72 -3.65 -13.20 4.50
N ASP A 73 -4.37 -13.76 3.56
CA ASP A 73 -5.77 -14.13 3.70
C ASP A 73 -5.93 -15.65 3.73
N TYR A 74 -6.32 -16.17 4.89
CA TYR A 74 -6.62 -17.58 5.11
C TYR A 74 -8.02 -17.69 5.74
N SER A 75 -9.03 -17.69 4.90
CA SER A 75 -10.45 -17.60 5.29
C SER A 75 -10.92 -18.74 6.20
N GLU A 76 -10.30 -19.91 6.10
CA GLU A 76 -10.71 -21.09 6.88
C GLU A 76 -9.96 -21.20 8.22
N ASN A 77 -8.78 -20.61 8.33
CA ASN A 77 -7.96 -20.68 9.54
C ASN A 77 -7.10 -19.41 9.74
N PRO A 78 -7.61 -18.43 10.48
CA PRO A 78 -6.85 -17.20 10.77
C PRO A 78 -5.53 -17.42 11.52
N ALA A 79 -5.39 -18.54 12.25
CA ALA A 79 -4.15 -18.88 12.94
C ALA A 79 -2.99 -19.13 11.96
N VAL A 80 -3.27 -19.68 10.77
CA VAL A 80 -2.27 -19.87 9.71
C VAL A 80 -1.79 -18.51 9.22
N ALA A 81 -2.70 -17.55 9.00
CA ALA A 81 -2.33 -16.19 8.62
C ALA A 81 -1.43 -15.52 9.67
N GLN A 82 -1.72 -15.72 10.94
CA GLN A 82 -0.90 -15.21 12.03
C GLN A 82 0.51 -15.80 12.03
N GLU A 83 0.64 -17.11 11.87
CA GLU A 83 1.94 -17.78 11.78
C GLU A 83 2.77 -17.25 10.59
N GLU A 84 2.15 -17.12 9.43
CA GLU A 84 2.82 -16.57 8.24
C GLU A 84 3.22 -15.10 8.43
N ALA A 85 2.37 -14.29 9.08
CA ALA A 85 2.69 -12.91 9.43
C ALA A 85 3.92 -12.82 10.35
N ILE A 86 3.99 -13.67 11.38
CA ILE A 86 5.13 -13.73 12.30
C ILE A 86 6.41 -14.10 11.55
N LYS A 87 6.37 -15.10 10.68
CA LYS A 87 7.52 -15.51 9.87
C LYS A 87 8.02 -14.39 8.96
N LEU A 88 7.11 -13.65 8.33
CA LEU A 88 7.48 -12.50 7.50
C LEU A 88 8.12 -11.39 8.32
N VAL A 89 7.56 -11.05 9.46
CA VAL A 89 8.14 -10.03 10.35
C VAL A 89 9.53 -10.44 10.83
N GLU A 90 9.70 -11.69 11.26
CA GLU A 90 10.99 -12.23 11.68
C GLU A 90 12.02 -12.20 10.53
N PHE A 91 11.60 -12.53 9.34
CA PHE A 91 12.45 -12.44 8.14
C PHE A 91 12.90 -11.00 7.86
N PHE A 92 11.97 -10.07 7.83
CA PHE A 92 12.30 -8.67 7.54
C PHE A 92 13.18 -8.04 8.63
N THR A 93 12.90 -8.30 9.90
CA THR A 93 13.67 -7.73 11.01
C THR A 93 14.99 -8.45 11.25
N GLY A 94 15.03 -9.76 11.11
CA GLY A 94 16.21 -10.58 11.37
C GLY A 94 17.18 -10.71 10.20
N GLU A 95 16.66 -11.06 9.01
CA GLU A 95 17.51 -11.30 7.84
C GLU A 95 17.82 -10.03 7.04
N LEU A 96 16.87 -9.11 6.95
CA LEU A 96 17.02 -7.88 6.17
C LEU A 96 17.29 -6.64 7.02
N ASP A 97 17.33 -6.79 8.34
CA ASP A 97 17.58 -5.69 9.27
C ASP A 97 16.62 -4.49 9.12
N ILE A 98 15.39 -4.76 8.70
CA ILE A 98 14.34 -3.76 8.62
C ILE A 98 13.91 -3.39 10.04
N GLN A 99 13.83 -2.10 10.34
CA GLN A 99 13.41 -1.64 11.67
C GLN A 99 11.91 -1.85 11.87
N GLU A 100 11.50 -2.17 13.10
CA GLU A 100 10.07 -2.40 13.42
C GLU A 100 9.18 -1.22 13.05
N GLN A 101 9.70 0.01 13.19
CA GLN A 101 8.98 1.24 12.84
C GLN A 101 8.66 1.37 11.33
N ASP A 102 9.37 0.63 10.48
CA ASP A 102 9.18 0.61 9.03
C ASP A 102 8.26 -0.54 8.57
N LEU A 103 7.77 -1.33 9.51
CA LEU A 103 6.78 -2.39 9.28
C LEU A 103 5.43 -1.95 9.83
N HIS A 104 4.41 -2.06 9.00
CA HIS A 104 3.04 -1.76 9.38
C HIS A 104 2.20 -3.03 9.25
N ILE A 105 1.61 -3.46 10.36
CA ILE A 105 0.85 -4.70 10.43
C ILE A 105 -0.57 -4.36 10.81
N TYR A 106 -1.51 -4.80 9.98
CA TYR A 106 -2.94 -4.58 10.21
C TYR A 106 -3.67 -5.90 10.21
N PHE A 107 -4.58 -6.08 11.14
CA PHE A 107 -5.55 -7.17 11.11
C PHE A 107 -6.66 -6.81 10.12
N SER A 108 -6.96 -7.69 9.18
CA SER A 108 -7.95 -7.45 8.12
C SER A 108 -9.40 -7.43 8.61
N GLY A 109 -9.62 -7.81 9.87
CA GLY A 109 -10.94 -7.81 10.53
C GLY A 109 -11.64 -9.16 10.55
N SER A 110 -11.28 -10.11 9.69
CA SER A 110 -11.93 -11.42 9.67
C SER A 110 -11.03 -12.58 9.22
N LYS A 111 -10.14 -12.37 8.29
CA LYS A 111 -9.50 -13.46 7.55
C LYS A 111 -7.98 -13.51 7.65
N GLY A 112 -7.34 -12.42 8.01
CA GLY A 112 -5.90 -12.40 7.98
C GLY A 112 -5.27 -11.08 8.33
N PHE A 113 -4.09 -10.85 7.77
CA PHE A 113 -3.24 -9.70 8.07
C PHE A 113 -2.75 -9.03 6.81
N HIS A 114 -2.61 -7.71 6.88
CA HIS A 114 -1.90 -6.91 5.88
C HIS A 114 -0.56 -6.50 6.48
N ILE A 115 0.52 -6.74 5.75
CA ILE A 115 1.87 -6.31 6.15
C ILE A 115 2.41 -5.39 5.07
N LEU A 116 2.82 -4.18 5.48
CA LEU A 116 3.43 -3.22 4.60
C LEU A 116 4.85 -2.94 5.09
N VAL A 117 5.80 -3.00 4.17
CA VAL A 117 7.19 -2.58 4.42
C VAL A 117 7.40 -1.23 3.74
N ASP A 118 7.79 -0.22 4.52
CA ASP A 118 8.01 1.14 4.00
C ASP A 118 9.02 1.11 2.84
N GLU A 119 8.69 1.74 1.74
CA GLU A 119 9.54 1.82 0.55
C GLU A 119 10.90 2.44 0.84
N ARG A 120 10.99 3.35 1.81
CA ARG A 120 12.26 3.97 2.21
C ARG A 120 13.20 2.98 2.87
N ALA A 121 12.66 2.05 3.67
CA ALA A 121 13.44 1.00 4.31
C ALA A 121 14.00 -0.01 3.30
N LEU A 122 13.31 -0.21 2.17
CA LEU A 122 13.73 -1.09 1.08
C LEU A 122 14.71 -0.42 0.11
N GLY A 123 14.87 0.91 0.19
CA GLY A 123 15.72 1.65 -0.73
C GLY A 123 15.24 1.62 -2.19
N VAL A 124 13.96 1.38 -2.43
CA VAL A 124 13.39 1.37 -3.79
C VAL A 124 13.13 2.78 -4.28
N GLU A 125 13.34 2.98 -5.58
CA GLU A 125 13.04 4.23 -6.25
C GLU A 125 11.71 4.16 -7.00
N PRO A 126 11.07 5.33 -7.28
CA PRO A 126 9.86 5.38 -8.05
C PRO A 126 10.03 4.76 -9.44
N ARG A 127 9.10 3.91 -9.83
CA ARG A 127 9.09 3.22 -11.12
C ARG A 127 7.66 2.96 -11.57
N LYS A 128 7.45 2.93 -12.87
CA LYS A 128 6.17 2.53 -13.46
C LYS A 128 5.91 1.02 -13.38
N ASP A 129 6.97 0.21 -13.18
CA ASP A 129 6.92 -1.26 -13.10
C ASP A 129 7.20 -1.79 -11.68
N LEU A 130 7.02 -0.97 -10.64
CA LEU A 130 7.35 -1.33 -9.26
C LEU A 130 6.59 -2.56 -8.77
N GLN A 131 5.35 -2.75 -9.19
CA GLN A 131 4.58 -3.96 -8.86
C GLN A 131 5.26 -5.23 -9.38
N ARG A 132 5.87 -5.17 -10.55
CA ARG A 132 6.61 -6.30 -11.11
C ARG A 132 7.84 -6.63 -10.28
N VAL A 133 8.58 -5.61 -9.83
CA VAL A 133 9.72 -5.77 -8.92
C VAL A 133 9.27 -6.43 -7.62
N TYR A 134 8.19 -5.96 -7.02
CA TYR A 134 7.66 -6.52 -5.77
C TYR A 134 7.16 -7.96 -5.91
N LYS A 135 6.52 -8.30 -7.01
CA LYS A 135 6.16 -9.69 -7.30
C LYS A 135 7.36 -10.61 -7.38
N HIS A 136 8.44 -10.11 -7.96
CA HIS A 136 9.69 -10.87 -8.05
C HIS A 136 10.30 -11.11 -6.66
N ILE A 137 10.37 -10.07 -5.82
CA ILE A 137 10.81 -10.18 -4.42
C ILE A 137 9.93 -11.16 -3.65
N ALA A 138 8.61 -11.04 -3.73
CA ALA A 138 7.67 -11.94 -3.05
C ALA A 138 7.85 -13.40 -3.48
N GLY A 139 8.25 -13.66 -4.71
CA GLY A 139 8.55 -15.00 -5.21
C GLY A 139 9.70 -15.69 -4.50
N TYR A 140 10.68 -14.95 -3.99
CA TYR A 140 11.80 -15.49 -3.21
C TYR A 140 11.42 -15.84 -1.75
N LEU A 141 10.30 -15.33 -1.26
CA LEU A 141 9.88 -15.49 0.14
C LEU A 141 8.96 -16.69 0.37
N ARG A 142 8.70 -17.46 -0.67
CA ARG A 142 7.87 -18.67 -0.59
C ARG A 142 8.67 -19.90 -0.21
#